data_763547422a3993821910c0c5b47064be
#
_entry.id   763547422a3993821910c0c5b47064be
#
_cell.length_a   1.000
_cell.length_b   1.000
_cell.length_c   1.000
_cell.angle_alpha   90.00
_cell.angle_beta   90.00
_cell.angle_gamma   90.00
#
_symmetry.space_group_name_H-M   'P 1'
#
loop_
_entity.id
_entity.type
_entity.pdbx_description
1 polymer ?
#
loop_
_entity_poly.entity_id
_entity_poly.type
_entity_poly.pdbx_seq_one_letter_code
_entity_poly.pdbx_strand_id
1 'polypeptide(L)'
;MTQAQLQEHLHTLEERLLHPDRETDRKDLTSLLAADFKEFCTSGRIFNLTQLSTELLNMAPRTATMSHFYVTPLGKDSALATYHITTATSTSHHSSIWILRDNRWQMLFHQGTIAA
;
A
#
# COMPACT_ATOMS: atom_id res chain seq x y z
N MET A 1 11.98 -15.93 2.56
CA MET A 1 11.53 -15.20 3.76
C MET A 1 10.62 -16.06 4.61
N THR A 2 10.76 -15.96 5.92
CA THR A 2 9.75 -16.50 6.84
C THR A 2 8.49 -15.65 6.78
N GLN A 3 7.39 -16.16 7.35
CA GLN A 3 6.14 -15.40 7.49
C GLN A 3 6.38 -14.06 8.21
N ALA A 4 7.14 -14.09 9.30
CA ALA A 4 7.43 -12.89 10.08
C ALA A 4 8.26 -11.88 9.28
N GLN A 5 9.24 -12.34 8.53
CA GLN A 5 10.06 -11.48 7.67
C GLN A 5 9.22 -10.85 6.54
N LEU A 6 8.33 -11.62 5.93
CA LEU A 6 7.45 -11.11 4.88
C LEU A 6 6.50 -10.06 5.43
N GLN A 7 5.91 -10.30 6.61
CA GLN A 7 5.02 -9.34 7.24
C GLN A 7 5.74 -8.02 7.54
N GLU A 8 6.94 -8.09 8.11
CA GLU A 8 7.74 -6.89 8.39
C GLU A 8 8.12 -6.14 7.11
N HIS A 9 8.53 -6.88 6.07
CA HIS A 9 8.92 -6.29 4.80
C HIS A 9 7.74 -5.56 4.14
N LEU A 10 6.59 -6.20 4.02
CA LEU A 10 5.42 -5.59 3.40
C LEU A 10 4.86 -4.44 4.25
N HIS A 11 4.95 -4.54 5.57
CA HIS A 11 4.57 -3.43 6.47
C HIS A 11 5.43 -2.19 6.17
N THR A 12 6.73 -2.37 6.03
CA THR A 12 7.64 -1.27 5.69
C THR A 12 7.26 -0.63 4.35
N LEU A 13 6.96 -1.43 3.34
CA LEU A 13 6.56 -0.92 2.02
C LEU A 13 5.23 -0.16 2.07
N GLU A 14 4.25 -0.68 2.81
CA GLU A 14 2.96 0.00 2.97
C GLU A 14 3.11 1.33 3.72
N GLU A 15 3.95 1.38 4.76
CA GLU A 15 4.23 2.63 5.49
C GLU A 15 4.89 3.67 4.59
N ARG A 16 5.79 3.26 3.71
CA ARG A 16 6.42 4.16 2.74
C ARG A 16 5.39 4.79 1.81
N LEU A 17 4.43 3.99 1.33
CA LEU A 17 3.35 4.49 0.46
C LEU A 17 2.36 5.38 1.21
N LEU A 18 2.16 5.14 2.51
CA LEU A 18 1.28 5.96 3.35
C LEU A 18 1.87 7.34 3.62
N HIS A 19 3.19 7.45 3.73
CA HIS A 19 3.90 8.68 4.07
C HIS A 19 4.96 9.03 3.01
N PRO A 20 4.56 9.42 1.78
CA PRO A 20 5.51 9.75 0.72
C PRO A 20 6.43 10.93 1.08
N ASP A 21 5.97 11.83 1.95
CA ASP A 21 6.73 12.98 2.42
C ASP A 21 8.00 12.62 3.20
N ARG A 22 8.09 11.38 3.68
CA ARG A 22 9.27 10.87 4.42
C ARG A 22 10.34 10.29 3.51
N GLU A 23 10.07 10.17 2.19
CA GLU A 23 11.01 9.61 1.23
C GLU A 23 12.04 10.66 0.79
N THR A 24 13.28 10.24 0.57
CA THR A 24 14.32 11.09 0.00
C THR A 24 14.01 11.44 -1.45
N ASP A 25 13.51 10.46 -2.21
CA ASP A 25 13.01 10.68 -3.57
C ASP A 25 11.69 9.92 -3.73
N ARG A 26 10.60 10.68 -3.87
CA ARG A 26 9.27 10.10 -4.02
C ARG A 26 9.11 9.26 -5.28
N LYS A 27 9.94 9.49 -6.30
CA LYS A 27 9.91 8.66 -7.53
C LYS A 27 10.24 7.21 -7.25
N ASP A 28 11.03 6.92 -6.20
CA ASP A 28 11.36 5.55 -5.82
C ASP A 28 10.12 4.74 -5.43
N LEU A 29 9.06 5.41 -4.98
CA LEU A 29 7.80 4.74 -4.60
C LEU A 29 7.12 4.08 -5.78
N THR A 30 7.31 4.58 -7.00
CA THR A 30 6.72 3.97 -8.20
C THR A 30 7.20 2.54 -8.40
N SER A 31 8.44 2.22 -8.00
CA SER A 31 8.98 0.87 -8.12
C SER A 31 8.29 -0.14 -7.19
N LEU A 32 7.55 0.33 -6.19
CA LEU A 32 6.78 -0.54 -5.30
C LEU A 32 5.44 -0.97 -5.92
N LEU A 33 5.06 -0.39 -7.05
CA LEU A 33 3.79 -0.64 -7.71
C LEU A 33 4.02 -1.50 -8.95
N ALA A 34 3.15 -2.49 -9.19
CA ALA A 34 3.20 -3.28 -10.40
C ALA A 34 2.77 -2.43 -11.61
N ALA A 35 3.27 -2.79 -12.80
CA ALA A 35 2.91 -2.08 -14.03
C ALA A 35 1.40 -2.11 -14.31
N ASP A 36 0.73 -3.18 -13.89
CA ASP A 36 -0.71 -3.38 -14.03
C ASP A 36 -1.48 -3.07 -12.74
N PHE A 37 -0.93 -2.22 -11.89
CA PHE A 37 -1.54 -1.79 -10.62
C PHE A 37 -2.93 -1.19 -10.82
N LYS A 38 -3.83 -1.49 -9.88
CA LYS A 38 -5.16 -0.88 -9.80
C LYS A 38 -5.52 -0.61 -8.33
N GLU A 39 -6.17 0.51 -8.09
CA GLU A 39 -6.68 0.85 -6.76
C GLU A 39 -8.14 1.29 -6.82
N PHE A 40 -8.94 0.77 -5.86
CA PHE A 40 -10.26 1.29 -5.56
C PHE A 40 -10.13 2.16 -4.30
N CYS A 41 -10.22 3.48 -4.49
CA CYS A 41 -10.04 4.44 -3.40
C CYS A 41 -11.28 4.50 -2.50
N THR A 42 -11.08 4.95 -1.26
CA THR A 42 -12.21 5.17 -0.32
C THR A 42 -13.27 6.12 -0.87
N SER A 43 -12.87 7.01 -1.78
CA SER A 43 -13.78 7.95 -2.45
C SER A 43 -14.63 7.30 -3.55
N GLY A 44 -14.33 6.05 -3.92
CA GLY A 44 -14.95 5.39 -5.07
C GLY A 44 -14.22 5.62 -6.38
N ARG A 45 -13.16 6.45 -6.40
CA ARG A 45 -12.35 6.66 -7.60
C ARG A 45 -11.49 5.43 -7.86
N ILE A 46 -11.15 5.21 -9.14
CA ILE A 46 -10.27 4.11 -9.55
C ILE A 46 -8.98 4.73 -10.07
N PHE A 47 -7.84 4.28 -9.52
CA PHE A 47 -6.51 4.71 -9.95
C PHE A 47 -5.77 3.55 -10.62
N ASN A 48 -5.00 3.89 -11.65
CA ASN A 48 -3.97 3.02 -12.23
C ASN A 48 -2.58 3.46 -11.74
N LEU A 49 -1.52 2.82 -12.26
CA LEU A 49 -0.14 3.14 -11.91
C LEU A 49 0.18 4.62 -12.11
N THR A 50 -0.17 5.19 -13.25
CA THR A 50 0.14 6.59 -13.58
C THR A 50 -0.55 7.54 -12.62
N GLN A 51 -1.83 7.31 -12.32
CA GLN A 51 -2.62 8.16 -11.45
C GLN A 51 -2.10 8.11 -10.01
N LEU A 52 -1.82 6.92 -9.47
CA LEU A 52 -1.27 6.82 -8.13
C LEU A 52 0.14 7.39 -8.04
N SER A 53 0.99 7.18 -9.04
CA SER A 53 2.33 7.75 -9.08
C SER A 53 2.29 9.28 -9.01
N THR A 54 1.36 9.90 -9.73
CA THR A 54 1.14 11.35 -9.68
C THR A 54 0.70 11.80 -8.29
N GLU A 55 -0.24 11.08 -7.67
CA GLU A 55 -0.69 11.36 -6.29
C GLU A 55 0.48 11.29 -5.31
N LEU A 56 1.30 10.25 -5.38
CA LEU A 56 2.43 10.06 -4.46
C LEU A 56 3.45 11.20 -4.58
N LEU A 57 3.67 11.72 -5.78
CA LEU A 57 4.59 12.84 -6.00
C LEU A 57 4.07 14.15 -5.40
N ASN A 58 2.76 14.34 -5.33
CA ASN A 58 2.13 15.60 -4.96
C ASN A 58 1.40 15.58 -3.62
N MET A 59 1.33 14.43 -2.95
CA MET A 59 0.61 14.28 -1.69
C MET A 59 1.22 15.15 -0.60
N ALA A 60 0.38 15.97 0.05
CA ALA A 60 0.80 16.74 1.21
C ALA A 60 1.07 15.80 2.41
N PRO A 61 1.96 16.19 3.34
CA PRO A 61 2.12 15.46 4.59
C PRO A 61 0.77 15.30 5.30
N ARG A 62 0.54 14.10 5.86
CA ARG A 62 -0.71 13.81 6.57
C ARG A 62 -0.45 13.07 7.85
N THR A 63 -1.32 13.31 8.83
CA THR A 63 -1.33 12.56 10.09
C THR A 63 -2.24 11.36 9.92
N ALA A 64 -1.65 10.22 9.58
CA ALA A 64 -2.36 8.96 9.40
C ALA A 64 -1.58 7.86 10.10
N THR A 65 -2.27 6.99 10.82
CA THR A 65 -1.66 5.90 11.58
C THR A 65 -2.19 4.57 11.07
N MET A 66 -1.27 3.65 10.76
CA MET A 66 -1.60 2.29 10.38
C MET A 66 -1.65 1.41 11.62
N SER A 67 -2.65 0.53 11.70
CA SER A 67 -2.79 -0.42 12.80
C SER A 67 -3.37 -1.74 12.29
N HIS A 68 -3.25 -2.80 13.10
CA HIS A 68 -3.79 -4.13 12.79
C HIS A 68 -3.23 -4.69 11.48
N PHE A 69 -1.96 -4.43 11.20
CA PHE A 69 -1.32 -4.92 9.98
C PHE A 69 -1.12 -6.43 10.05
N TYR A 70 -1.62 -7.14 9.04
CA TYR A 70 -1.50 -8.59 8.97
C TYR A 70 -1.33 -9.05 7.53
N VAL A 71 -0.38 -9.98 7.30
CA VAL A 71 -0.10 -10.57 5.99
C VAL A 71 -0.55 -12.02 5.97
N THR A 72 -1.35 -12.37 4.96
CA THR A 72 -1.77 -13.74 4.66
C THR A 72 -1.11 -14.16 3.34
N PRO A 73 -0.20 -15.13 3.34
CA PRO A 73 0.33 -15.66 2.09
C PRO A 73 -0.80 -16.31 1.27
N LEU A 74 -0.85 -16.00 -0.03
CA LEU A 74 -1.80 -16.61 -0.96
C LEU A 74 -1.16 -17.68 -1.82
N GLY A 75 0.16 -17.72 -1.84
CA GLY A 75 1.00 -18.64 -2.57
C GLY A 75 2.44 -18.25 -2.30
N LYS A 76 3.42 -18.88 -2.96
CA LYS A 76 4.82 -18.54 -2.74
C LYS A 76 5.20 -17.14 -3.22
N ASP A 77 4.48 -16.61 -4.22
CA ASP A 77 4.78 -15.35 -4.90
C ASP A 77 3.66 -14.32 -4.75
N SER A 78 2.71 -14.54 -3.83
CA SER A 78 1.60 -13.61 -3.63
C SER A 78 1.17 -13.56 -2.16
N ALA A 79 0.71 -12.41 -1.73
CA ALA A 79 0.29 -12.18 -0.35
C ALA A 79 -0.82 -11.13 -0.29
N LEU A 80 -1.71 -11.30 0.68
CA LEU A 80 -2.73 -10.31 1.04
C LEU A 80 -2.28 -9.59 2.30
N ALA A 81 -2.27 -8.26 2.27
CA ALA A 81 -2.06 -7.43 3.45
C ALA A 81 -3.38 -6.74 3.81
N THR A 82 -3.75 -6.80 5.08
CA THR A 82 -4.93 -6.08 5.59
C THR A 82 -4.53 -5.24 6.79
N TYR A 83 -5.14 -4.06 6.92
CA TYR A 83 -4.84 -3.14 8.00
C TYR A 83 -5.89 -2.05 8.11
N HIS A 84 -5.79 -1.22 9.15
CA HIS A 84 -6.62 -0.03 9.34
C HIS A 84 -5.76 1.21 9.19
N ILE A 85 -6.36 2.29 8.70
CA ILE A 85 -5.76 3.63 8.73
C ILE A 85 -6.70 4.53 9.51
N THR A 86 -6.14 5.22 10.51
CA THR A 86 -6.86 6.20 11.32
C THR A 86 -6.30 7.58 11.05
N THR A 87 -7.19 8.52 10.76
CA THR A 87 -6.89 9.95 10.66
C THR A 87 -7.65 10.69 11.75
N ALA A 88 -7.55 12.03 11.79
CA ALA A 88 -8.29 12.84 12.76
C ALA A 88 -9.81 12.71 12.61
N THR A 89 -10.31 12.34 11.43
CA THR A 89 -11.74 12.38 11.11
C THR A 89 -12.35 11.04 10.77
N SER A 90 -11.53 10.00 10.52
CA SER A 90 -12.08 8.71 10.06
C SER A 90 -11.14 7.55 10.35
N THR A 91 -11.71 6.36 10.33
CA THR A 91 -10.98 5.10 10.25
C THR A 91 -11.41 4.39 8.98
N SER A 92 -10.48 3.75 8.29
CA SER A 92 -10.76 3.00 7.08
C SER A 92 -10.08 1.62 7.11
N HIS A 93 -10.74 0.66 6.47
CA HIS A 93 -10.19 -0.69 6.28
C HIS A 93 -9.49 -0.73 4.94
N HIS A 94 -8.30 -1.34 4.91
CA HIS A 94 -7.49 -1.44 3.70
C HIS A 94 -7.08 -2.87 3.42
N SER A 95 -6.97 -3.20 2.14
CA SER A 95 -6.42 -4.46 1.68
C SER A 95 -5.55 -4.24 0.46
N SER A 96 -4.44 -4.96 0.40
CA SER A 96 -3.52 -4.92 -0.73
C SER A 96 -3.15 -6.34 -1.14
N ILE A 97 -3.03 -6.54 -2.46
CA ILE A 97 -2.42 -7.74 -3.02
C ILE A 97 -0.99 -7.38 -3.43
N TRP A 98 -0.03 -8.10 -2.87
CA TRP A 98 1.38 -8.00 -3.20
C TRP A 98 1.82 -9.22 -3.99
N ILE A 99 2.65 -9.02 -4.99
CA ILE A 99 3.19 -10.11 -5.82
C ILE A 99 4.71 -10.00 -5.87
N LEU A 100 5.37 -11.15 -5.87
CA LEU A 100 6.81 -11.24 -6.10
C LEU A 100 7.04 -11.39 -7.60
N ARG A 101 7.56 -10.34 -8.22
CA ARG A 101 7.81 -10.27 -9.66
C ARG A 101 9.14 -9.55 -9.87
N ASP A 102 9.98 -10.08 -10.76
CA ASP A 102 11.31 -9.51 -11.00
C ASP A 102 12.16 -9.40 -9.73
N ASN A 103 12.08 -10.43 -8.89
CA ASN A 103 12.82 -10.55 -7.64
C ASN A 103 12.51 -9.48 -6.59
N ARG A 104 11.38 -8.82 -6.68
CA ARG A 104 10.92 -7.81 -5.71
C ARG A 104 9.41 -7.86 -5.52
N TRP A 105 8.98 -7.52 -4.31
CA TRP A 105 7.56 -7.43 -4.00
C TRP A 105 6.99 -6.12 -4.55
N GLN A 106 5.86 -6.23 -5.27
CA GLN A 106 5.17 -5.12 -5.91
C GLN A 106 3.70 -5.17 -5.54
N MET A 107 3.10 -4.01 -5.26
CA MET A 107 1.68 -3.92 -5.03
C MET A 107 0.92 -4.02 -6.34
N LEU A 108 0.07 -5.04 -6.46
CA LEU A 108 -0.76 -5.26 -7.66
C LEU A 108 -2.11 -4.58 -7.53
N PHE A 109 -2.68 -4.60 -6.33
CA PHE A 109 -4.03 -4.08 -6.07
C PHE A 109 -4.11 -3.50 -4.68
N HIS A 110 -4.90 -2.44 -4.54
CA HIS A 110 -5.21 -1.85 -3.24
C HIS A 110 -6.66 -1.39 -3.20
N GLN A 111 -7.30 -1.56 -2.04
CA GLN A 111 -8.64 -1.05 -1.79
C GLN A 111 -8.75 -0.47 -0.40
N GLY A 112 -9.40 0.68 -0.29
CA GLY A 112 -9.76 1.30 0.97
C GLY A 112 -11.27 1.47 1.09
N THR A 113 -11.81 1.27 2.29
CA THR A 113 -13.24 1.43 2.58
C THR A 113 -13.37 2.11 3.93
N ILE A 114 -14.18 3.17 4.00
CA ILE A 114 -14.46 3.86 5.27
C ILE A 114 -15.15 2.89 6.21
N ALA A 115 -14.68 2.81 7.44
CA ALA A 115 -15.27 1.97 8.47
C ALA A 115 -16.66 2.48 8.88
N ALA A 116 -17.55 1.54 9.09
CA ALA A 116 -18.90 1.85 9.55
C ALA A 116 -18.90 2.34 11.00
#